data_03c53d27bfdd1afdb33aa8cea9291edf
#
_entry.id   03c53d27bfdd1afdb33aa8cea9291edf
#
_cell.length_a   1.000
_cell.length_b   1.000
_cell.length_c   1.000
_cell.angle_alpha   90.00
_cell.angle_beta   90.00
_cell.angle_gamma   90.00
#
_symmetry.space_group_name_H-M   'P 1'
#
loop_
_entity.id
_entity.type
_entity.pdbx_description
1 polymer ?
#
loop_
_entity_poly.entity_id
_entity_poly.type
_entity_poly.pdbx_seq_one_letter_code
_entity_poly.pdbx_strand_id
1 'polypeptide(L)'
;MTTPSAADGARPASGGRAPSPAATSPAGRATQEPPLLELRGIGKNFGPVRALSDINLDIPAGKVTALVGDNGAGKSTLIKTVSGIWQPDHGQIFWQGRPVSLHSPKAATDLGIATVYQDLALCDNLDIVQNMFLGREPLKHFQLDEIGMELAAKKTLADLSVVTVRSIRQPVGSLSGGQRQAVAVAKAVMQQAQLVILDEPTAALGVTQTRVVLELIDQLSSRGIAVLVISHNLNDVMSSADRIAVLYLGRLAAIAPVEDLDTASVVELMTTGRSDRTHPVAGRAAHASSPLGSGPGSPAGGGMPGGDAMGYHRGEAP
;
A
#
# COMPACT_ATOMS: atom_id res chain seq x y z
N MET A 1 -55.17 48.23 48.36
CA MET A 1 -54.91 49.60 48.80
C MET A 1 -53.60 50.05 48.21
N THR A 2 -53.71 50.90 47.29
CA THR A 2 -52.94 52.08 46.88
C THR A 2 -51.64 51.86 46.14
N THR A 3 -51.76 52.09 44.89
CA THR A 3 -50.77 52.78 44.02
C THR A 3 -50.52 54.20 44.53
N PRO A 4 -49.60 55.06 44.03
CA PRO A 4 -49.05 55.17 42.66
C PRO A 4 -47.63 55.73 42.52
N SER A 5 -47.27 55.94 41.26
CA SER A 5 -46.62 57.13 40.62
C SER A 5 -45.12 57.00 40.35
N ALA A 6 -44.73 56.92 39.14
CA ALA A 6 -44.54 57.84 38.03
C ALA A 6 -43.28 58.75 38.14
N ALA A 7 -42.56 58.73 37.07
CA ALA A 7 -41.90 59.76 36.27
C ALA A 7 -40.45 59.41 35.93
N ASP A 8 -40.12 59.25 34.74
CA ASP A 8 -39.82 60.21 33.63
C ASP A 8 -38.32 60.43 33.46
N GLY A 9 -37.83 60.34 32.27
CA GLY A 9 -36.51 60.90 31.96
C GLY A 9 -35.69 60.23 30.89
N ALA A 10 -36.02 60.58 29.61
CA ALA A 10 -35.04 60.83 28.54
C ALA A 10 -34.17 59.75 27.95
N ARG A 11 -34.44 59.40 26.68
CA ARG A 11 -33.47 59.02 25.64
C ARG A 11 -32.51 60.13 25.34
N PRO A 12 -31.25 59.81 24.84
CA PRO A 12 -31.08 59.82 23.38
C PRO A 12 -30.13 58.77 22.77
N ALA A 13 -30.50 58.37 21.57
CA ALA A 13 -29.74 58.35 20.28
C ALA A 13 -28.60 57.36 20.08
N SER A 14 -28.86 56.42 19.17
CA SER A 14 -28.09 56.02 17.95
C SER A 14 -26.57 55.76 18.08
N GLY A 15 -26.24 54.50 17.97
CA GLY A 15 -24.91 54.06 17.59
C GLY A 15 -25.08 52.85 16.67
N GLY A 16 -25.03 53.09 15.37
CA GLY A 16 -25.09 52.06 14.34
C GLY A 16 -23.96 51.08 14.48
N ARG A 17 -24.29 49.80 14.72
CA ARG A 17 -23.36 48.67 14.64
C ARG A 17 -23.32 48.19 13.21
N ALA A 18 -22.19 48.44 12.51
CA ALA A 18 -21.90 47.89 11.20
C ALA A 18 -22.02 46.37 11.20
N PRO A 19 -22.53 45.72 10.13
CA PRO A 19 -22.56 44.29 10.04
C PRO A 19 -21.13 43.72 9.92
N SER A 20 -20.77 42.82 10.82
CA SER A 20 -19.57 41.97 10.68
C SER A 20 -19.63 41.20 9.35
N PRO A 21 -18.49 41.14 8.62
CA PRO A 21 -18.44 40.29 7.43
C PRO A 21 -18.70 38.84 7.80
N ALA A 22 -19.69 38.27 7.13
CA ALA A 22 -19.99 36.85 7.20
C ALA A 22 -18.74 36.04 6.94
N ALA A 23 -18.35 35.20 7.90
CA ALA A 23 -17.35 34.22 7.72
C ALA A 23 -17.78 33.29 6.57
N THR A 24 -17.16 33.45 5.41
CA THR A 24 -17.28 32.54 4.29
C THR A 24 -16.73 31.17 4.74
N SER A 25 -17.61 30.26 5.09
CA SER A 25 -17.26 28.85 5.25
C SER A 25 -16.63 28.38 3.95
N PRO A 26 -15.48 27.72 3.97
CA PRO A 26 -14.94 27.11 2.76
C PRO A 26 -15.87 25.96 2.36
N ALA A 27 -16.66 26.23 1.34
CA ALA A 27 -17.49 25.27 0.66
C ALA A 27 -16.61 24.14 0.08
N GLY A 28 -17.03 22.89 0.29
CA GLY A 28 -16.75 21.79 -0.59
C GLY A 28 -15.45 21.02 -0.32
N ARG A 29 -15.25 20.45 0.88
CA ARG A 29 -14.64 19.12 0.95
C ARG A 29 -15.75 18.12 0.70
N ALA A 30 -15.80 17.60 -0.54
CA ALA A 30 -16.47 16.34 -0.78
C ALA A 30 -15.97 15.37 0.31
N THR A 31 -16.86 14.79 1.06
CA THR A 31 -16.59 13.73 2.03
C THR A 31 -16.14 12.50 1.25
N GLN A 32 -14.85 12.48 0.82
CA GLN A 32 -14.25 11.27 0.31
C GLN A 32 -14.17 10.32 1.49
N GLU A 33 -14.78 9.16 1.33
CA GLU A 33 -14.62 8.07 2.30
C GLU A 33 -13.14 7.87 2.60
N PRO A 34 -12.77 7.62 3.87
CA PRO A 34 -11.37 7.40 4.21
C PRO A 34 -10.84 6.19 3.41
N PRO A 35 -9.59 6.22 2.95
CA PRO A 35 -9.00 5.08 2.26
C PRO A 35 -9.05 3.84 3.16
N LEU A 36 -9.15 2.66 2.55
CA LEU A 36 -9.18 1.39 3.27
C LEU A 36 -7.89 1.18 4.08
N LEU A 37 -6.74 1.41 3.45
CA LEU A 37 -5.43 1.41 4.09
C LEU A 37 -4.74 2.75 3.81
N GLU A 38 -4.14 3.36 4.85
CA GLU A 38 -3.32 4.55 4.70
C GLU A 38 -2.01 4.39 5.47
N LEU A 39 -0.91 4.63 4.80
CA LEU A 39 0.43 4.65 5.34
C LEU A 39 0.88 6.10 5.47
N ARG A 40 1.33 6.53 6.65
CA ARG A 40 1.81 7.89 6.90
C ARG A 40 3.22 7.87 7.44
N GLY A 41 4.17 8.36 6.65
CA GLY A 41 5.56 8.52 7.04
C GLY A 41 6.26 7.21 7.38
N ILE A 42 5.87 6.09 6.74
CA ILE A 42 6.43 4.78 7.05
C ILE A 42 7.91 4.74 6.68
N GLY A 43 8.72 4.40 7.67
CA GLY A 43 10.15 4.16 7.53
C GLY A 43 10.57 2.80 8.07
N LYS A 44 11.54 2.16 7.39
CA LYS A 44 12.14 0.88 7.80
C LYS A 44 13.61 0.83 7.49
N ASN A 45 14.43 0.48 8.50
CA ASN A 45 15.86 0.32 8.38
C ASN A 45 16.27 -1.12 8.71
N PHE A 46 17.30 -1.60 8.06
CA PHE A 46 17.99 -2.85 8.36
C PHE A 46 19.47 -2.54 8.59
N GLY A 47 19.84 -2.33 9.84
CA GLY A 47 21.16 -1.80 10.19
C GLY A 47 21.42 -0.46 9.50
N PRO A 48 22.47 -0.30 8.70
CA PRO A 48 22.77 0.95 8.01
C PRO A 48 21.90 1.17 6.76
N VAL A 49 21.17 0.16 6.29
CA VAL A 49 20.38 0.23 5.06
C VAL A 49 18.99 0.76 5.36
N ARG A 50 18.66 1.92 4.78
CA ARG A 50 17.31 2.50 4.82
C ARG A 50 16.48 1.93 3.68
N ALA A 51 15.66 0.91 3.99
CA ALA A 51 14.86 0.21 3.00
C ALA A 51 13.56 0.97 2.64
N LEU A 52 12.96 1.70 3.60
CA LEU A 52 11.82 2.59 3.38
C LEU A 52 12.07 3.93 4.08
N SER A 53 11.66 5.02 3.44
CA SER A 53 11.86 6.37 3.93
C SER A 53 10.66 7.24 3.60
N ASP A 54 9.89 7.60 4.61
CA ASP A 54 8.75 8.53 4.51
C ASP A 54 7.71 8.10 3.46
N ILE A 55 7.29 6.83 3.51
CA ILE A 55 6.26 6.30 2.62
C ILE A 55 4.90 6.81 3.07
N ASN A 56 4.23 7.53 2.16
CA ASN A 56 2.88 8.06 2.32
C ASN A 56 2.02 7.47 1.20
N LEU A 57 1.27 6.39 1.45
CA LEU A 57 0.49 5.66 0.46
C LEU A 57 -0.93 5.43 0.99
N ASP A 58 -1.92 5.74 0.18
CA ASP A 58 -3.32 5.41 0.40
C ASP A 58 -3.81 4.37 -0.60
N ILE A 59 -4.59 3.40 -0.11
CA ILE A 59 -5.22 2.36 -0.91
C ILE A 59 -6.74 2.48 -0.73
N PRO A 60 -7.45 2.94 -1.75
CA PRO A 60 -8.92 3.04 -1.72
C PRO A 60 -9.59 1.67 -1.73
N ALA A 61 -10.76 1.55 -1.12
CA ALA A 61 -11.59 0.36 -1.22
C ALA A 61 -12.06 0.13 -2.67
N GLY A 62 -12.13 -1.13 -3.10
CA GLY A 62 -12.67 -1.51 -4.40
C GLY A 62 -11.86 -0.98 -5.60
N LYS A 63 -10.58 -0.66 -5.40
CA LYS A 63 -9.68 -0.18 -6.44
C LYS A 63 -8.44 -1.02 -6.55
N VAL A 64 -7.89 -1.09 -7.75
CA VAL A 64 -6.61 -1.74 -8.04
C VAL A 64 -5.51 -0.68 -7.99
N THR A 65 -4.62 -0.79 -7.00
CA THR A 65 -3.41 0.03 -6.91
C THR A 65 -2.21 -0.83 -7.29
N ALA A 66 -1.47 -0.43 -8.32
CA ALA A 66 -0.22 -1.10 -8.67
C ALA A 66 0.96 -0.43 -7.96
N LEU A 67 1.83 -1.24 -7.36
CA LEU A 67 3.10 -0.80 -6.79
C LEU A 67 4.23 -1.28 -7.72
N VAL A 68 4.84 -0.34 -8.40
CA VAL A 68 5.95 -0.61 -9.33
C VAL A 68 7.25 0.00 -8.82
N GLY A 69 8.38 -0.46 -9.34
CA GLY A 69 9.71 0.02 -8.98
C GLY A 69 10.76 -1.00 -9.36
N ASP A 70 12.01 -0.59 -9.42
CA ASP A 70 13.14 -1.46 -9.77
C ASP A 70 13.45 -2.48 -8.65
N ASN A 71 14.32 -3.44 -8.96
CA ASN A 71 14.83 -4.38 -7.95
C ASN A 71 15.59 -3.61 -6.86
N GLY A 72 15.27 -3.92 -5.58
CA GLY A 72 15.85 -3.16 -4.46
C GLY A 72 15.13 -1.83 -4.15
N ALA A 73 14.11 -1.41 -4.89
CA ALA A 73 13.37 -0.17 -4.60
C ALA A 73 12.64 -0.17 -3.25
N GLY A 74 12.46 -1.34 -2.59
CA GLY A 74 11.80 -1.46 -1.29
C GLY A 74 10.41 -2.09 -1.32
N LYS A 75 9.91 -2.54 -2.50
CA LYS A 75 8.58 -3.13 -2.68
C LYS A 75 8.30 -4.28 -1.70
N SER A 76 9.18 -5.28 -1.65
CA SER A 76 9.01 -6.43 -0.74
C SER A 76 9.10 -6.03 0.73
N THR A 77 9.86 -4.98 1.07
CA THR A 77 9.89 -4.43 2.44
C THR A 77 8.55 -3.80 2.80
N LEU A 78 7.97 -3.03 1.89
CA LEU A 78 6.67 -2.39 2.09
C LEU A 78 5.55 -3.43 2.27
N ILE A 79 5.52 -4.46 1.40
CA ILE A 79 4.55 -5.57 1.52
C ILE A 79 4.69 -6.25 2.88
N LYS A 80 5.91 -6.64 3.26
CA LYS A 80 6.17 -7.32 4.53
C LYS A 80 5.82 -6.45 5.74
N THR A 81 5.88 -5.12 5.60
CA THR A 81 5.42 -4.18 6.64
C THR A 81 3.90 -4.16 6.72
N VAL A 82 3.20 -4.07 5.59
CA VAL A 82 1.73 -4.07 5.54
C VAL A 82 1.14 -5.43 5.91
N SER A 83 1.84 -6.53 5.60
CA SER A 83 1.42 -7.89 6.00
C SER A 83 1.78 -8.25 7.45
N GLY A 84 2.38 -7.32 8.23
CA GLY A 84 2.68 -7.53 9.64
C GLY A 84 3.88 -8.44 9.92
N ILE A 85 4.70 -8.77 8.90
CA ILE A 85 5.95 -9.53 9.10
C ILE A 85 7.01 -8.63 9.73
N TRP A 86 7.10 -7.38 9.29
CA TRP A 86 8.02 -6.40 9.84
C TRP A 86 7.29 -5.20 10.41
N GLN A 87 7.73 -4.74 11.58
CA GLN A 87 7.23 -3.50 12.15
C GLN A 87 7.94 -2.32 11.48
N PRO A 88 7.23 -1.22 11.16
CA PRO A 88 7.86 0.02 10.77
C PRO A 88 8.66 0.58 11.95
N ASP A 89 9.80 1.22 11.67
CA ASP A 89 10.59 1.92 12.70
C ASP A 89 10.01 3.32 12.98
N HIS A 90 9.34 3.89 11.97
CA HIS A 90 8.69 5.20 12.03
C HIS A 90 7.39 5.20 11.23
N GLY A 91 6.52 6.18 11.55
CA GLY A 91 5.26 6.38 10.87
C GLY A 91 4.10 5.61 11.49
N GLN A 92 2.95 5.70 10.86
CA GLN A 92 1.72 5.07 11.32
C GLN A 92 0.95 4.44 10.18
N ILE A 93 0.29 3.32 10.47
CA ILE A 93 -0.62 2.62 9.57
C ILE A 93 -2.04 2.88 10.05
N PHE A 94 -2.93 3.24 9.12
CA PHE A 94 -4.34 3.43 9.39
C PHE A 94 -5.15 2.43 8.57
N TRP A 95 -6.14 1.83 9.20
CA TRP A 95 -7.12 0.96 8.57
C TRP A 95 -8.50 1.57 8.73
N GLN A 96 -9.16 1.90 7.61
CA GLN A 96 -10.46 2.59 7.62
C GLN A 96 -10.46 3.85 8.50
N GLY A 97 -9.38 4.65 8.39
CA GLY A 97 -9.19 5.88 9.15
C GLY A 97 -8.78 5.69 10.63
N ARG A 98 -8.65 4.47 11.13
CA ARG A 98 -8.24 4.18 12.51
C ARG A 98 -6.77 3.74 12.56
N PRO A 99 -5.96 4.26 13.49
CA PRO A 99 -4.58 3.81 13.64
C PRO A 99 -4.55 2.34 14.09
N VAL A 100 -3.71 1.54 13.46
CA VAL A 100 -3.54 0.11 13.75
C VAL A 100 -2.06 -0.26 13.86
N SER A 101 -1.79 -1.34 14.61
CA SER A 101 -0.46 -1.93 14.70
C SER A 101 -0.50 -3.36 14.17
N LEU A 102 0.23 -3.59 13.07
CA LEU A 102 0.30 -4.88 12.39
C LEU A 102 1.51 -5.67 12.92
N HIS A 103 1.45 -6.16 14.15
CA HIS A 103 2.59 -6.83 14.81
C HIS A 103 2.74 -8.31 14.48
N SER A 104 1.88 -8.85 13.63
CA SER A 104 2.00 -10.23 13.12
C SER A 104 1.16 -10.39 11.84
N PRO A 105 1.46 -11.40 11.00
CA PRO A 105 0.62 -11.74 9.85
C PRO A 105 -0.82 -12.07 10.24
N LYS A 106 -1.01 -12.67 11.42
CA LYS A 106 -2.35 -12.93 11.96
C LYS A 106 -3.12 -11.65 12.21
N ALA A 107 -2.48 -10.62 12.81
CA ALA A 107 -3.12 -9.33 13.05
C ALA A 107 -3.53 -8.64 11.75
N ALA A 108 -2.74 -8.73 10.69
CA ALA A 108 -3.09 -8.25 9.36
C ALA A 108 -4.30 -9.01 8.78
N THR A 109 -4.29 -10.34 8.88
CA THR A 109 -5.39 -11.18 8.38
C THR A 109 -6.68 -10.94 9.16
N ASP A 110 -6.62 -10.77 10.47
CA ASP A 110 -7.79 -10.51 11.33
C ASP A 110 -8.44 -9.13 10.99
N LEU A 111 -7.69 -8.19 10.41
CA LEU A 111 -8.21 -6.93 9.85
C LEU A 111 -8.77 -7.08 8.44
N GLY A 112 -8.56 -8.22 7.77
CA GLY A 112 -8.97 -8.43 6.39
C GLY A 112 -7.90 -8.08 5.36
N ILE A 113 -6.62 -8.06 5.73
CA ILE A 113 -5.49 -7.94 4.81
C ILE A 113 -4.96 -9.33 4.50
N ALA A 114 -5.10 -9.78 3.26
CA ALA A 114 -4.56 -11.05 2.79
C ALA A 114 -3.42 -10.82 1.79
N THR A 115 -2.34 -11.57 1.94
CA THR A 115 -1.18 -11.48 1.04
C THR A 115 -0.98 -12.79 0.32
N VAL A 116 -0.95 -12.74 -1.00
CA VAL A 116 -0.57 -13.83 -1.89
C VAL A 116 0.83 -13.51 -2.40
N TYR A 117 1.80 -14.24 -1.87
CA TYR A 117 3.20 -14.08 -2.26
C TYR A 117 3.48 -14.77 -3.60
N GLN A 118 4.59 -14.45 -4.23
CA GLN A 118 5.08 -15.09 -5.45
C GLN A 118 5.20 -16.61 -5.29
N ASP A 119 5.67 -17.09 -4.13
CA ASP A 119 5.49 -18.48 -3.69
C ASP A 119 4.11 -18.58 -3.03
N LEU A 120 3.15 -19.16 -3.74
CA LEU A 120 1.72 -19.18 -3.39
C LEU A 120 1.40 -19.83 -2.04
N ALA A 121 2.40 -20.41 -1.38
CA ALA A 121 2.27 -21.15 -0.11
C ALA A 121 1.13 -22.18 -0.16
N LEU A 122 1.04 -22.91 -1.28
CA LEU A 122 0.13 -24.02 -1.48
C LEU A 122 0.90 -25.35 -1.34
N CYS A 123 0.25 -26.33 -0.73
CA CYS A 123 0.79 -27.68 -0.57
C CYS A 123 0.41 -28.51 -1.79
N ASP A 124 1.39 -28.84 -2.64
CA ASP A 124 1.19 -29.54 -3.91
C ASP A 124 0.52 -30.91 -3.77
N ASN A 125 0.74 -31.60 -2.67
CA ASN A 125 0.19 -32.92 -2.34
C ASN A 125 -1.21 -32.90 -1.73
N LEU A 126 -1.72 -31.73 -1.35
CA LEU A 126 -3.07 -31.56 -0.86
C LEU A 126 -4.02 -31.14 -1.98
N ASP A 127 -5.29 -31.49 -1.83
CA ASP A 127 -6.33 -31.05 -2.75
C ASP A 127 -6.67 -29.56 -2.56
N ILE A 128 -7.48 -29.00 -3.46
CA ILE A 128 -7.85 -27.60 -3.44
C ILE A 128 -8.61 -27.24 -2.15
N VAL A 129 -9.56 -28.08 -1.72
CA VAL A 129 -10.34 -27.84 -0.51
C VAL A 129 -9.44 -27.80 0.72
N GLN A 130 -8.55 -28.79 0.85
CA GLN A 130 -7.58 -28.84 1.94
C GLN A 130 -6.67 -27.61 1.95
N ASN A 131 -6.16 -27.19 0.79
CA ASN A 131 -5.33 -25.97 0.68
C ASN A 131 -6.09 -24.70 1.08
N MET A 132 -7.36 -24.55 0.67
CA MET A 132 -8.16 -23.37 0.97
C MET A 132 -8.44 -23.23 2.48
N PHE A 133 -8.59 -24.36 3.19
CA PHE A 133 -8.90 -24.37 4.62
C PHE A 133 -7.70 -24.62 5.53
N LEU A 134 -6.52 -24.87 4.97
CA LEU A 134 -5.33 -25.25 5.75
C LEU A 134 -5.05 -24.27 6.90
N GLY A 135 -5.06 -24.81 8.13
CA GLY A 135 -4.88 -24.06 9.38
C GLY A 135 -6.14 -23.33 9.88
N ARG A 136 -7.30 -23.55 9.25
CA ARG A 136 -8.62 -22.98 9.62
C ARG A 136 -9.76 -23.94 9.34
N GLU A 137 -9.49 -25.23 9.49
CA GLU A 137 -10.46 -26.29 9.21
C GLU A 137 -11.65 -26.19 10.19
N PRO A 138 -12.89 -26.05 9.69
CA PRO A 138 -14.07 -26.04 10.55
C PRO A 138 -14.33 -27.43 11.12
N LEU A 139 -14.67 -27.46 12.40
CA LEU A 139 -15.05 -28.69 13.10
C LEU A 139 -16.55 -28.74 13.33
N LYS A 140 -17.14 -29.91 13.09
CA LYS A 140 -18.52 -30.25 13.45
C LYS A 140 -18.51 -31.52 14.29
N HIS A 141 -19.02 -31.43 15.51
CA HIS A 141 -19.03 -32.59 16.46
C HIS A 141 -17.62 -33.21 16.64
N PHE A 142 -16.56 -32.40 16.79
CA PHE A 142 -15.16 -32.82 16.93
C PHE A 142 -14.54 -33.52 15.70
N GLN A 143 -15.20 -33.50 14.55
CA GLN A 143 -14.71 -34.01 13.27
C GLN A 143 -14.61 -32.89 12.26
N LEU A 144 -13.79 -33.05 11.24
CA LEU A 144 -13.69 -32.09 10.12
C LEU A 144 -15.05 -32.03 9.40
N ASP A 145 -15.55 -30.79 9.17
CA ASP A 145 -16.73 -30.57 8.35
C ASP A 145 -16.36 -30.55 6.86
N GLU A 146 -15.96 -31.72 6.34
CA GLU A 146 -15.52 -31.86 4.96
C GLU A 146 -16.58 -31.43 3.94
N ILE A 147 -17.86 -31.70 4.22
CA ILE A 147 -18.98 -31.34 3.34
C ILE A 147 -19.13 -29.81 3.31
N GLY A 148 -19.09 -29.15 4.48
CA GLY A 148 -19.14 -27.70 4.59
C GLY A 148 -17.96 -27.04 3.89
N MET A 149 -16.75 -27.59 4.08
CA MET A 149 -15.54 -27.12 3.40
C MET A 149 -15.66 -27.21 1.88
N GLU A 150 -16.14 -28.36 1.37
CA GLU A 150 -16.31 -28.57 -0.08
C GLU A 150 -17.34 -27.61 -0.69
N LEU A 151 -18.47 -27.40 -0.03
CA LEU A 151 -19.50 -26.47 -0.49
C LEU A 151 -18.99 -25.02 -0.50
N ALA A 152 -18.29 -24.61 0.55
CA ALA A 152 -17.73 -23.26 0.63
C ALA A 152 -16.63 -23.04 -0.42
N ALA A 153 -15.74 -24.01 -0.63
CA ALA A 153 -14.72 -23.94 -1.66
C ALA A 153 -15.33 -23.84 -3.07
N LYS A 154 -16.32 -24.70 -3.39
CA LYS A 154 -17.06 -24.65 -4.67
C LYS A 154 -17.69 -23.30 -4.88
N LYS A 155 -18.38 -22.78 -3.87
CA LYS A 155 -19.03 -21.47 -3.95
C LYS A 155 -18.00 -20.36 -4.22
N THR A 156 -16.91 -20.29 -3.46
CA THR A 156 -15.89 -19.24 -3.62
C THR A 156 -15.24 -19.30 -4.99
N LEU A 157 -14.89 -20.48 -5.50
CA LEU A 157 -14.32 -20.64 -6.84
C LEU A 157 -15.31 -20.25 -7.93
N ALA A 158 -16.59 -20.64 -7.80
CA ALA A 158 -17.64 -20.24 -8.75
C ALA A 158 -17.88 -18.73 -8.72
N ASP A 159 -17.93 -18.15 -7.51
CA ASP A 159 -18.05 -16.71 -7.32
C ASP A 159 -16.91 -15.94 -7.99
N LEU A 160 -15.71 -16.47 -8.03
CA LEU A 160 -14.54 -15.88 -8.72
C LEU A 160 -14.43 -16.35 -10.17
N SER A 161 -15.47 -16.97 -10.74
CA SER A 161 -15.48 -17.48 -12.12
C SER A 161 -14.27 -18.39 -12.46
N VAL A 162 -13.72 -19.08 -11.45
CA VAL A 162 -12.62 -20.03 -11.62
C VAL A 162 -13.19 -21.35 -12.16
N VAL A 163 -13.61 -21.36 -13.44
CA VAL A 163 -14.27 -22.50 -14.10
C VAL A 163 -13.29 -23.53 -14.64
N THR A 164 -11.98 -23.26 -14.61
CA THR A 164 -10.96 -24.10 -15.26
C THR A 164 -10.54 -25.32 -14.41
N VAL A 165 -11.06 -25.44 -13.19
CA VAL A 165 -10.76 -26.55 -12.27
C VAL A 165 -11.72 -27.69 -12.52
N ARG A 166 -11.21 -28.87 -12.95
CA ARG A 166 -12.03 -30.05 -13.24
C ARG A 166 -12.68 -30.69 -12.01
N SER A 167 -11.94 -30.72 -10.91
CA SER A 167 -12.39 -31.25 -9.62
C SER A 167 -11.71 -30.50 -8.48
N ILE A 168 -12.46 -30.09 -7.48
CA ILE A 168 -11.90 -29.45 -6.28
C ILE A 168 -11.13 -30.42 -5.37
N ARG A 169 -11.24 -31.73 -5.62
CA ARG A 169 -10.51 -32.78 -4.93
C ARG A 169 -9.24 -33.20 -5.68
N GLN A 170 -8.87 -32.52 -6.76
CA GLN A 170 -7.60 -32.80 -7.42
C GLN A 170 -6.44 -32.14 -6.66
N PRO A 171 -5.26 -32.79 -6.59
CA PRO A 171 -4.07 -32.21 -5.97
C PRO A 171 -3.67 -30.90 -6.65
N VAL A 172 -3.28 -29.89 -5.84
CA VAL A 172 -2.86 -28.56 -6.35
C VAL A 172 -1.65 -28.66 -7.25
N GLY A 173 -0.74 -29.63 -7.02
CA GLY A 173 0.41 -29.89 -7.89
C GLY A 173 0.05 -30.23 -9.34
N SER A 174 -1.18 -30.68 -9.61
CA SER A 174 -1.66 -30.98 -10.98
C SER A 174 -2.22 -29.76 -11.72
N LEU A 175 -2.33 -28.62 -11.06
CA LEU A 175 -2.88 -27.38 -11.62
C LEU A 175 -1.85 -26.61 -12.43
N SER A 176 -2.31 -25.88 -13.45
CA SER A 176 -1.49 -24.87 -14.13
C SER A 176 -1.15 -23.72 -13.18
N GLY A 177 -0.11 -22.92 -13.51
CA GLY A 177 0.29 -21.76 -12.71
C GLY A 177 -0.86 -20.78 -12.47
N GLY A 178 -1.62 -20.42 -13.51
CA GLY A 178 -2.78 -19.53 -13.37
C GLY A 178 -3.90 -20.13 -12.51
N GLN A 179 -4.12 -21.45 -12.58
CA GLN A 179 -5.09 -22.14 -11.70
C GLN A 179 -4.62 -22.14 -10.24
N ARG A 180 -3.33 -22.36 -9.98
CA ARG A 180 -2.76 -22.26 -8.63
C ARG A 180 -2.92 -20.85 -8.08
N GLN A 181 -2.63 -19.83 -8.90
CA GLN A 181 -2.84 -18.42 -8.53
C GLN A 181 -4.29 -18.17 -8.15
N ALA A 182 -5.24 -18.64 -8.96
CA ALA A 182 -6.67 -18.48 -8.70
C ALA A 182 -7.10 -19.18 -7.38
N VAL A 183 -6.56 -20.35 -7.07
CA VAL A 183 -6.82 -21.04 -5.79
C VAL A 183 -6.24 -20.24 -4.61
N ALA A 184 -5.04 -19.67 -4.73
CA ALA A 184 -4.43 -18.85 -3.68
C ALA A 184 -5.25 -17.57 -3.42
N VAL A 185 -5.75 -16.93 -4.46
CA VAL A 185 -6.65 -15.76 -4.34
C VAL A 185 -7.99 -16.17 -3.76
N ALA A 186 -8.57 -17.30 -4.19
CA ALA A 186 -9.83 -17.81 -3.63
C ALA A 186 -9.71 -18.10 -2.13
N LYS A 187 -8.57 -18.62 -1.68
CA LYS A 187 -8.27 -18.80 -0.25
C LYS A 187 -8.31 -17.46 0.49
N ALA A 188 -7.72 -16.40 -0.07
CA ALA A 188 -7.73 -15.07 0.51
C ALA A 188 -9.16 -14.49 0.62
N VAL A 189 -9.95 -14.60 -0.45
CA VAL A 189 -11.35 -14.13 -0.49
C VAL A 189 -12.22 -14.90 0.52
N MET A 190 -12.06 -16.21 0.61
CA MET A 190 -12.79 -17.03 1.58
C MET A 190 -12.50 -16.61 3.03
N GLN A 191 -11.34 -16.02 3.30
CA GLN A 191 -10.96 -15.44 4.59
C GLN A 191 -11.53 -14.03 4.82
N GLN A 192 -12.50 -13.59 3.99
CA GLN A 192 -13.15 -12.27 4.07
C GLN A 192 -12.17 -11.09 3.92
N ALA A 193 -11.18 -11.25 3.04
CA ALA A 193 -10.23 -10.19 2.75
C ALA A 193 -10.96 -8.95 2.18
N GLN A 194 -10.63 -7.79 2.72
CA GLN A 194 -11.03 -6.48 2.20
C GLN A 194 -9.90 -5.86 1.35
N LEU A 195 -8.65 -6.24 1.63
CA LEU A 195 -7.47 -5.92 0.85
C LEU A 195 -6.74 -7.20 0.49
N VAL A 196 -6.53 -7.43 -0.80
CA VAL A 196 -5.69 -8.52 -1.31
C VAL A 196 -4.41 -7.93 -1.88
N ILE A 197 -3.27 -8.34 -1.35
CA ILE A 197 -1.94 -7.97 -1.83
C ILE A 197 -1.45 -9.13 -2.70
N LEU A 198 -1.09 -8.85 -3.96
CA LEU A 198 -0.60 -9.82 -4.93
C LEU A 198 0.84 -9.47 -5.29
N ASP A 199 1.78 -10.32 -4.89
CA ASP A 199 3.21 -10.14 -5.15
C ASP A 199 3.61 -10.90 -6.41
N GLU A 200 3.87 -10.15 -7.51
CA GLU A 200 4.24 -10.65 -8.84
C GLU A 200 3.29 -11.75 -9.38
N PRO A 201 1.96 -11.48 -9.43
CA PRO A 201 0.96 -12.53 -9.67
C PRO A 201 1.01 -13.14 -11.07
N THR A 202 1.64 -12.46 -12.05
CA THR A 202 1.76 -12.91 -13.44
C THR A 202 3.17 -13.37 -13.79
N ALA A 203 4.10 -13.35 -12.84
CA ALA A 203 5.46 -13.81 -13.09
C ALA A 203 5.50 -15.28 -13.50
N ALA A 204 6.29 -15.58 -14.52
CA ALA A 204 6.47 -16.93 -15.08
C ALA A 204 5.19 -17.59 -15.62
N LEU A 205 4.13 -16.82 -15.91
CA LEU A 205 2.91 -17.29 -16.53
C LEU A 205 2.93 -17.06 -18.05
N GLY A 206 2.33 -17.97 -18.81
CA GLY A 206 2.09 -17.77 -20.25
C GLY A 206 0.92 -16.80 -20.47
N VAL A 207 0.81 -16.24 -21.67
CA VAL A 207 -0.16 -15.20 -22.04
C VAL A 207 -1.60 -15.54 -21.64
N THR A 208 -2.05 -16.79 -21.91
CA THR A 208 -3.41 -17.22 -21.56
C THR A 208 -3.63 -17.24 -20.03
N GLN A 209 -2.61 -17.66 -19.28
CA GLN A 209 -2.68 -17.73 -17.82
C GLN A 209 -2.66 -16.34 -17.18
N THR A 210 -1.83 -15.45 -17.72
CA THR A 210 -1.79 -14.02 -17.32
C THR A 210 -3.16 -13.39 -17.45
N ARG A 211 -3.85 -13.59 -18.59
CA ARG A 211 -5.20 -13.04 -18.77
C ARG A 211 -6.18 -13.50 -17.71
N VAL A 212 -6.17 -14.79 -17.34
CA VAL A 212 -7.04 -15.31 -16.28
C VAL A 212 -6.77 -14.62 -14.94
N VAL A 213 -5.50 -14.33 -14.63
CA VAL A 213 -5.13 -13.64 -13.40
C VAL A 213 -5.58 -12.17 -13.43
N LEU A 214 -5.43 -11.47 -14.56
CA LEU A 214 -5.90 -10.09 -14.70
C LEU A 214 -7.43 -10.00 -14.61
N GLU A 215 -8.18 -10.90 -15.25
CA GLU A 215 -9.63 -11.00 -15.11
C GLU A 215 -10.05 -11.24 -13.64
N LEU A 216 -9.27 -12.02 -12.89
CA LEU A 216 -9.51 -12.25 -11.47
C LEU A 216 -9.28 -10.98 -10.62
N ILE A 217 -8.26 -10.19 -10.93
CA ILE A 217 -7.98 -8.90 -10.28
C ILE A 217 -9.17 -7.95 -10.50
N ASP A 218 -9.67 -7.84 -11.73
CA ASP A 218 -10.84 -7.01 -12.06
C ASP A 218 -12.10 -7.47 -11.31
N GLN A 219 -12.30 -8.78 -11.19
CA GLN A 219 -13.42 -9.33 -10.41
C GLN A 219 -13.33 -9.00 -8.92
N LEU A 220 -12.13 -9.00 -8.33
CA LEU A 220 -11.95 -8.62 -6.92
C LEU A 220 -12.36 -7.15 -6.72
N SER A 221 -11.84 -6.24 -7.54
CA SER A 221 -12.14 -4.81 -7.43
C SER A 221 -13.63 -4.51 -7.66
N SER A 222 -14.26 -5.16 -8.66
CA SER A 222 -15.71 -5.01 -8.93
C SER A 222 -16.61 -5.46 -7.78
N ARG A 223 -16.09 -6.29 -6.86
CA ARG A 223 -16.76 -6.72 -5.62
C ARG A 223 -16.48 -5.82 -4.42
N GLY A 224 -15.77 -4.72 -4.63
CA GLY A 224 -15.41 -3.79 -3.57
C GLY A 224 -14.17 -4.20 -2.77
N ILE A 225 -13.45 -5.26 -3.18
CA ILE A 225 -12.20 -5.67 -2.56
C ILE A 225 -11.07 -4.81 -3.12
N ALA A 226 -10.31 -4.14 -2.26
CA ALA A 226 -9.12 -3.42 -2.68
C ALA A 226 -8.03 -4.41 -3.10
N VAL A 227 -7.29 -4.09 -4.16
CA VAL A 227 -6.17 -4.92 -4.62
C VAL A 227 -4.90 -4.08 -4.70
N LEU A 228 -3.83 -4.54 -4.06
CA LEU A 228 -2.49 -4.02 -4.21
C LEU A 228 -1.67 -5.02 -5.03
N VAL A 229 -1.41 -4.69 -6.29
CA VAL A 229 -0.63 -5.52 -7.20
C VAL A 229 0.80 -5.04 -7.24
N ILE A 230 1.76 -5.92 -6.97
CA ILE A 230 3.16 -5.65 -7.21
C ILE A 230 3.55 -6.34 -8.51
N SER A 231 4.05 -5.58 -9.46
CA SER A 231 4.50 -6.13 -10.73
C SER A 231 5.64 -5.30 -11.32
N HIS A 232 6.51 -5.96 -12.04
CA HIS A 232 7.50 -5.34 -12.93
C HIS A 232 7.05 -5.34 -14.39
N ASN A 233 5.95 -6.03 -14.72
CA ASN A 233 5.36 -6.03 -16.06
C ASN A 233 4.40 -4.84 -16.20
N LEU A 234 4.89 -3.77 -16.80
CA LEU A 234 4.11 -2.55 -16.96
C LEU A 234 2.90 -2.72 -17.89
N ASN A 235 2.92 -3.67 -18.85
CA ASN A 235 1.77 -3.91 -19.71
C ASN A 235 0.58 -4.45 -18.89
N ASP A 236 0.82 -5.38 -17.97
CA ASP A 236 -0.20 -5.92 -17.08
C ASP A 236 -0.74 -4.82 -16.17
N VAL A 237 0.18 -3.99 -15.60
CA VAL A 237 -0.16 -2.87 -14.74
C VAL A 237 -1.04 -1.83 -15.45
N MET A 238 -0.62 -1.39 -16.64
CA MET A 238 -1.37 -0.39 -17.43
C MET A 238 -2.75 -0.87 -17.85
N SER A 239 -2.95 -2.20 -17.96
CA SER A 239 -4.22 -2.78 -18.37
C SER A 239 -5.20 -3.07 -17.24
N SER A 240 -4.72 -3.20 -15.99
CA SER A 240 -5.56 -3.68 -14.87
C SER A 240 -5.62 -2.73 -13.67
N ALA A 241 -4.70 -1.76 -13.57
CA ALA A 241 -4.65 -0.86 -12.42
C ALA A 241 -5.52 0.39 -12.62
N ASP A 242 -6.17 0.84 -11.55
CA ASP A 242 -6.80 2.18 -11.50
C ASP A 242 -5.74 3.26 -11.20
N ARG A 243 -4.73 2.91 -10.38
CA ARG A 243 -3.69 3.85 -9.90
C ARG A 243 -2.33 3.14 -9.86
N ILE A 244 -1.28 3.91 -10.08
CA ILE A 244 0.10 3.43 -10.01
C ILE A 244 0.84 4.21 -8.93
N ALA A 245 1.47 3.49 -8.01
CA ALA A 245 2.43 4.01 -7.05
C ALA A 245 3.84 3.56 -7.47
N VAL A 246 4.72 4.52 -7.75
CA VAL A 246 6.08 4.24 -8.19
C VAL A 246 7.03 4.36 -7.01
N LEU A 247 7.75 3.29 -6.70
CA LEU A 247 8.74 3.24 -5.63
C LEU A 247 10.16 3.33 -6.22
N TYR A 248 10.95 4.28 -5.70
CA TYR A 248 12.33 4.50 -6.08
C TYR A 248 13.22 4.65 -4.84
N LEU A 249 14.20 3.78 -4.67
CA LEU A 249 15.19 3.79 -3.57
C LEU A 249 14.54 4.04 -2.18
N GLY A 250 13.48 3.28 -1.89
CA GLY A 250 12.78 3.32 -0.60
C GLY A 250 11.85 4.52 -0.41
N ARG A 251 11.54 5.30 -1.46
CA ARG A 251 10.63 6.44 -1.43
C ARG A 251 9.58 6.33 -2.51
N LEU A 252 8.40 6.89 -2.29
CA LEU A 252 7.43 7.05 -3.36
C LEU A 252 7.84 8.22 -4.27
N ALA A 253 8.12 7.91 -5.53
CA ALA A 253 8.44 8.89 -6.56
C ALA A 253 7.17 9.56 -7.10
N ALA A 254 6.09 8.77 -7.28
CA ALA A 254 4.80 9.27 -7.73
C ALA A 254 3.66 8.34 -7.29
N ILE A 255 2.45 8.90 -7.18
CA ILE A 255 1.18 8.19 -7.11
C ILE A 255 0.22 8.93 -8.03
N ALA A 256 -0.31 8.26 -9.04
CA ALA A 256 -1.24 8.86 -9.99
C ALA A 256 -2.26 7.85 -10.52
N PRO A 257 -3.42 8.29 -11.04
CA PRO A 257 -4.29 7.47 -11.87
C PRO A 257 -3.51 6.90 -13.06
N VAL A 258 -3.86 5.69 -13.50
CA VAL A 258 -3.18 5.04 -14.63
C VAL A 258 -3.33 5.87 -15.91
N GLU A 259 -4.45 6.54 -16.10
CA GLU A 259 -4.78 7.40 -17.25
C GLU A 259 -3.87 8.64 -17.38
N ASP A 260 -3.26 9.06 -16.29
CA ASP A 260 -2.35 10.22 -16.24
C ASP A 260 -0.88 9.85 -16.53
N LEU A 261 -0.59 8.55 -16.72
CA LEU A 261 0.77 8.04 -16.88
C LEU A 261 0.90 7.25 -18.18
N ASP A 262 2.00 7.45 -18.90
CA ASP A 262 2.43 6.56 -19.96
C ASP A 262 3.55 5.61 -19.47
N THR A 263 3.76 4.51 -20.19
CA THR A 263 4.79 3.52 -19.84
C THR A 263 6.19 4.14 -19.75
N ALA A 264 6.49 5.14 -20.61
CA ALA A 264 7.79 5.79 -20.62
C ALA A 264 8.01 6.63 -19.35
N SER A 265 7.00 7.38 -18.91
CA SER A 265 7.02 8.15 -17.65
C SER A 265 7.18 7.23 -16.42
N VAL A 266 6.49 6.09 -16.41
CA VAL A 266 6.62 5.12 -15.32
C VAL A 266 8.04 4.55 -15.26
N VAL A 267 8.63 4.16 -16.40
CA VAL A 267 10.03 3.69 -16.47
C VAL A 267 11.01 4.76 -16.02
N GLU A 268 10.80 6.00 -16.42
CA GLU A 268 11.63 7.12 -16.01
C GLU A 268 11.56 7.32 -14.49
N LEU A 269 10.37 7.33 -13.90
CA LEU A 269 10.17 7.39 -12.45
C LEU A 269 10.81 6.23 -11.70
N MET A 270 10.72 5.00 -12.23
CA MET A 270 11.33 3.82 -11.63
C MET A 270 12.87 3.88 -11.60
N THR A 271 13.48 4.52 -12.62
CA THR A 271 14.95 4.54 -12.81
C THR A 271 15.62 5.79 -12.25
N THR A 272 14.94 6.93 -12.28
CA THR A 272 15.52 8.22 -11.86
C THR A 272 14.83 8.84 -10.63
N GLY A 273 13.64 8.36 -10.29
CA GLY A 273 12.80 8.94 -9.24
C GLY A 273 12.12 10.26 -9.60
N ARG A 274 12.23 10.68 -10.87
CA ARG A 274 11.67 11.94 -11.39
C ARG A 274 11.15 11.72 -12.81
N SER A 275 10.13 12.47 -13.20
CA SER A 275 9.70 12.56 -14.59
C SER A 275 9.20 13.99 -14.86
N ASP A 276 9.67 14.57 -15.94
CA ASP A 276 9.22 15.89 -16.40
C ASP A 276 7.82 15.86 -17.03
N ARG A 277 7.30 14.66 -17.28
CA ARG A 277 6.00 14.41 -17.93
C ARG A 277 4.85 14.23 -16.95
N THR A 278 5.15 14.04 -15.66
CA THR A 278 4.13 13.92 -14.62
C THR A 278 3.98 15.24 -13.89
N HIS A 279 2.76 15.81 -13.86
CA HIS A 279 2.46 16.87 -12.91
C HIS A 279 2.58 16.28 -11.50
N PRO A 280 3.41 16.86 -10.60
CA PRO A 280 3.47 16.39 -9.23
C PRO A 280 2.07 16.52 -8.63
N VAL A 281 1.48 15.40 -8.23
CA VAL A 281 0.25 15.42 -7.43
C VAL A 281 0.57 16.25 -6.20
N ALA A 282 -0.16 17.36 -6.04
CA ALA A 282 -0.07 18.24 -4.88
C ALA A 282 -0.52 17.49 -3.62
N GLY A 283 0.35 16.64 -3.13
CA GLY A 283 0.27 16.01 -1.82
C GLY A 283 1.08 16.85 -0.84
N ARG A 284 0.37 17.57 0.02
CA ARG A 284 0.79 18.29 1.23
C ARG A 284 2.29 18.53 1.37
N ALA A 285 2.62 19.82 1.32
CA ALA A 285 3.92 20.42 1.55
C ALA A 285 4.79 19.63 2.54
N ALA A 286 5.87 19.08 2.04
CA ALA A 286 7.02 18.75 2.86
C ALA A 286 7.43 20.02 3.59
N HIS A 287 7.50 19.97 4.91
CA HIS A 287 8.16 21.00 5.70
C HIS A 287 9.58 21.17 5.15
N ALA A 288 9.78 22.23 4.42
CA ALA A 288 11.10 22.68 4.00
C ALA A 288 11.90 22.97 5.26
N SER A 289 12.86 22.11 5.55
CA SER A 289 13.96 22.42 6.46
C SER A 289 14.76 23.56 5.82
N SER A 290 14.67 24.75 6.40
CA SER A 290 15.44 25.93 6.05
C SER A 290 16.93 25.60 6.05
N PRO A 291 17.71 26.06 5.07
CA PRO A 291 19.15 25.96 5.12
C PRO A 291 19.67 26.93 6.18
N LEU A 292 20.47 26.40 7.12
CA LEU A 292 21.22 27.18 8.08
C LEU A 292 22.09 28.20 7.36
N GLY A 293 21.89 29.44 7.73
CA GLY A 293 22.54 30.61 7.21
C GLY A 293 24.07 30.56 7.35
N SER A 294 24.74 30.84 6.25
CA SER A 294 26.13 31.19 6.19
C SER A 294 26.37 32.59 6.73
N GLY A 295 27.04 32.69 7.86
CA GLY A 295 27.62 33.96 8.33
C GLY A 295 29.07 34.09 7.86
N PRO A 296 29.53 35.30 7.53
CA PRO A 296 30.86 35.55 6.96
C PRO A 296 31.93 35.84 8.01
N GLY A 297 33.17 35.38 7.77
CA GLY A 297 34.32 35.75 8.60
C GLY A 297 35.62 35.10 8.19
N SER A 298 36.33 35.68 7.25
CA SER A 298 37.80 35.57 7.09
C SER A 298 38.50 36.57 8.04
N PRO A 299 39.86 36.61 8.22
CA PRO A 299 40.91 35.93 7.47
C PRO A 299 42.21 35.53 8.25
N ALA A 300 43.11 34.87 7.54
CA ALA A 300 44.60 35.01 7.55
C ALA A 300 45.44 34.24 8.58
N GLY A 301 46.45 33.55 8.05
CA GLY A 301 47.78 33.38 8.67
C GLY A 301 48.37 32.00 8.60
N GLY A 302 49.12 31.67 7.58
CA GLY A 302 50.58 31.56 7.58
C GLY A 302 51.15 30.21 8.02
N GLY A 303 51.95 29.59 7.15
CA GLY A 303 53.13 28.81 7.58
C GLY A 303 53.15 27.34 7.13
N MET A 304 53.78 27.09 6.01
CA MET A 304 54.55 25.83 5.71
C MET A 304 55.91 25.93 6.41
N PRO A 305 56.81 24.92 6.50
CA PRO A 305 56.97 23.72 5.64
C PRO A 305 57.55 22.45 6.32
N GLY A 306 57.75 21.41 5.51
CA GLY A 306 58.80 20.36 5.61
C GLY A 306 58.36 19.08 6.26
N GLY A 307 58.47 17.90 5.66
CA GLY A 307 59.58 17.18 5.12
C GLY A 307 59.46 15.70 5.44
N ASP A 308 59.83 14.88 4.46
CA ASP A 308 60.36 13.51 4.51
C ASP A 308 59.43 12.33 4.87
N ALA A 309 59.16 11.50 3.92
CA ALA A 309 59.90 10.39 3.26
C ALA A 309 59.98 9.06 4.06
N MET A 310 59.77 8.00 3.30
CA MET A 310 60.13 6.59 3.48
C MET A 310 59.26 5.69 4.38
N GLY A 311 58.74 4.62 3.79
CA GLY A 311 59.20 3.28 3.93
C GLY A 311 58.21 2.20 3.54
N TYR A 312 58.52 1.49 2.49
CA TYR A 312 58.02 0.16 2.09
C TYR A 312 57.91 -0.84 3.23
N HIS A 313 56.89 -1.67 3.24
CA HIS A 313 57.12 -3.14 3.30
C HIS A 313 55.90 -3.95 2.77
N ARG A 314 56.22 -4.81 1.82
CA ARG A 314 55.42 -5.97 1.37
C ARG A 314 55.36 -7.03 2.48
N GLY A 315 54.32 -7.83 2.46
CA GLY A 315 54.20 -9.08 3.18
C GLY A 315 52.98 -9.87 2.72
N GLU A 316 53.26 -10.91 1.98
CA GLU A 316 52.45 -11.98 1.41
C GLU A 316 51.60 -12.73 2.41
N ALA A 317 50.64 -13.41 1.82
CA ALA A 317 49.68 -14.39 2.36
C ALA A 317 50.37 -15.65 3.00
N PRO A 318 49.61 -16.57 3.63
CA PRO A 318 48.84 -17.58 2.88
C PRO A 318 47.30 -17.53 3.02
#